data_de3c1d9b902d2a9629ed580e51413ab1
#
_entry.id   de3c1d9b902d2a9629ed580e51413ab1
#
_cell.length_a   1.000
_cell.length_b   1.000
_cell.length_c   1.000
_cell.angle_alpha   90.00
_cell.angle_beta   90.00
_cell.angle_gamma   90.00
#
_symmetry.space_group_name_H-M   'P 1'
#
loop_
_entity.id
_entity.type
_entity.pdbx_description
1 polymer ?
#
loop_
_entity_poly.entity_id
_entity_poly.type
_entity_poly.pdbx_seq_one_letter_code
_entity_poly.pdbx_strand_id
1 'polypeptide(L)'
;FDVMVVAAYGLILPKEVFEIAEKPNRAGCLNIHASLLPRWRGAAPIHRAIEAGDDVTGVAIMQMDLGLDTGPVISSKQLAISEKETTASLHDSLATLGGEMIVEALNEYDRHKELPSNAQEVDGITYAKKILKEEAKINWALEAKTIDQKIRAFNPFPGASFEKAGAIIKVWFSSVSSVVKSKHLSGEILNISRLGVEVATGSGSILLVELQKPGGKKISADQLAQAMGWQVGDVLN
;
A
#
# COMPACT_ATOMS: atom_id res chain seq x y z
N PHE A 1 -24.72 18.44 14.57
CA PHE A 1 -23.76 18.51 13.47
C PHE A 1 -24.48 18.46 12.13
N ASP A 2 -23.88 19.05 11.09
CA ASP A 2 -24.46 19.11 9.75
C ASP A 2 -23.90 18.01 8.84
N VAL A 3 -22.68 17.56 9.10
CA VAL A 3 -21.98 16.51 8.36
C VAL A 3 -21.09 15.70 9.30
N MET A 4 -20.95 14.42 9.05
CA MET A 4 -19.94 13.56 9.68
C MET A 4 -18.86 13.22 8.65
N VAL A 5 -17.61 13.47 8.98
CA VAL A 5 -16.47 13.10 8.13
C VAL A 5 -15.70 11.96 8.77
N VAL A 6 -15.45 10.91 8.01
CA VAL A 6 -14.71 9.71 8.42
C VAL A 6 -13.42 9.64 7.58
N ALA A 7 -12.32 9.42 8.25
CA ALA A 7 -11.02 9.20 7.61
C ALA A 7 -10.25 8.12 8.38
N ALA A 8 -9.76 7.10 7.69
CA ALA A 8 -8.94 6.03 8.26
C ALA A 8 -9.53 5.37 9.54
N TYR A 9 -10.84 5.29 9.65
CA TYR A 9 -11.53 4.68 10.78
C TYR A 9 -11.58 3.16 10.56
N GLY A 10 -10.74 2.43 11.24
CA GLY A 10 -10.54 0.99 11.03
C GLY A 10 -11.64 0.06 11.55
N LEU A 11 -12.81 0.58 11.91
CA LEU A 11 -13.96 -0.18 12.42
C LEU A 11 -15.21 0.08 11.58
N ILE A 12 -16.17 -0.84 11.64
CA ILE A 12 -17.49 -0.65 11.03
C ILE A 12 -18.30 0.27 11.92
N LEU A 13 -18.90 1.30 11.31
CA LEU A 13 -19.82 2.19 12.02
C LEU A 13 -21.15 1.46 12.30
N PRO A 14 -21.70 1.59 13.53
CA PRO A 14 -23.03 1.08 13.84
C PRO A 14 -24.12 1.77 12.99
N LYS A 15 -25.21 1.05 12.72
CA LYS A 15 -26.33 1.56 11.92
C LYS A 15 -26.92 2.87 12.48
N GLU A 16 -26.96 2.99 13.80
CA GLU A 16 -27.47 4.16 14.50
C GLU A 16 -26.69 5.45 14.17
N VAL A 17 -25.42 5.32 13.81
CA VAL A 17 -24.58 6.45 13.36
C VAL A 17 -25.11 7.01 12.03
N PHE A 18 -25.45 6.12 11.09
CA PHE A 18 -26.02 6.50 9.79
C PHE A 18 -27.41 7.13 9.99
N GLU A 19 -28.28 6.53 10.80
CA GLU A 19 -29.62 7.06 11.11
C GLU A 19 -29.57 8.46 11.72
N ILE A 20 -28.52 8.78 12.49
CA ILE A 20 -28.32 10.13 13.03
C ILE A 20 -27.75 11.07 11.95
N ALA A 21 -26.82 10.60 11.12
CA ALA A 21 -26.17 11.42 10.11
C ALA A 21 -27.08 11.77 8.92
N GLU A 22 -28.08 10.92 8.62
CA GLU A 22 -29.03 11.08 7.50
C GLU A 22 -30.30 11.85 7.86
N LYS A 23 -30.38 12.43 9.06
CA LYS A 23 -31.54 13.27 9.43
C LYS A 23 -31.69 14.46 8.49
N PRO A 24 -32.91 15.00 8.30
CA PRO A 24 -33.14 16.16 7.44
C PRO A 24 -32.17 17.30 7.71
N ASN A 25 -31.75 17.98 6.67
CA ASN A 25 -30.76 19.08 6.64
C ASN A 25 -29.33 18.67 7.09
N ARG A 26 -28.95 17.41 6.91
CA ARG A 26 -27.60 16.91 7.12
C ARG A 26 -27.03 16.31 5.85
N ALA A 27 -25.73 16.41 5.68
CA ALA A 27 -25.03 15.84 4.52
C ALA A 27 -24.77 14.34 4.65
N GLY A 28 -25.18 13.72 5.77
CA GLY A 28 -24.88 12.32 6.02
C GLY A 28 -23.45 12.06 6.51
N CYS A 29 -22.94 10.91 6.17
CA CYS A 29 -21.61 10.43 6.59
C CYS A 29 -20.69 10.35 5.37
N LEU A 30 -19.68 11.19 5.32
CA LEU A 30 -18.70 11.25 4.22
C LEU A 30 -17.43 10.48 4.61
N ASN A 31 -16.86 9.72 3.67
CA ASN A 31 -15.59 9.05 3.85
C ASN A 31 -14.55 9.58 2.86
N ILE A 32 -13.33 9.79 3.36
CA ILE A 32 -12.15 10.04 2.53
C ILE A 32 -11.52 8.69 2.26
N HIS A 33 -11.76 8.13 1.06
CA HIS A 33 -11.26 6.81 0.69
C HIS A 33 -10.03 6.92 -0.21
N ALA A 34 -8.94 6.25 0.18
CA ALA A 34 -7.65 6.35 -0.49
C ALA A 34 -7.53 5.41 -1.70
N SER A 35 -8.52 5.44 -2.59
CA SER A 35 -8.49 4.81 -3.92
C SER A 35 -9.46 5.47 -4.89
N LEU A 36 -9.37 5.08 -6.15
CA LEU A 36 -10.35 5.40 -7.19
C LEU A 36 -11.44 4.32 -7.20
N LEU A 37 -12.48 4.52 -6.39
CA LEU A 37 -13.62 3.61 -6.34
C LEU A 37 -14.26 3.44 -7.73
N PRO A 38 -14.70 2.22 -8.09
CA PRO A 38 -14.94 1.06 -7.24
C PRO A 38 -13.73 0.13 -7.00
N ARG A 39 -12.52 0.52 -7.48
CA ARG A 39 -11.31 -0.24 -7.24
C ARG A 39 -10.84 -0.05 -5.80
N TRP A 40 -10.42 -1.15 -5.16
CA TRP A 40 -9.84 -1.19 -3.81
C TRP A 40 -10.78 -0.75 -2.69
N ARG A 41 -12.03 -1.21 -2.69
CA ARG A 41 -12.91 -1.12 -1.52
C ARG A 41 -12.28 -1.85 -0.34
N GLY A 42 -12.33 -1.27 0.87
CA GLY A 42 -11.87 -1.93 2.09
C GLY A 42 -10.66 -1.30 2.77
N ALA A 43 -9.96 -2.09 3.61
CA ALA A 43 -9.11 -1.57 4.68
C ALA A 43 -7.71 -1.12 4.27
N ALA A 44 -7.17 -1.58 3.12
CA ALA A 44 -5.77 -1.35 2.77
C ALA A 44 -5.55 -0.93 1.30
N PRO A 45 -6.31 0.06 0.78
CA PRO A 45 -6.26 0.41 -0.64
C PRO A 45 -4.87 0.83 -1.11
N ILE A 46 -4.14 1.61 -0.32
CA ILE A 46 -2.79 2.09 -0.65
C ILE A 46 -1.81 0.93 -0.83
N HIS A 47 -1.78 0.00 0.14
CA HIS A 47 -0.90 -1.17 0.06
C HIS A 47 -1.22 -2.01 -1.17
N ARG A 48 -2.51 -2.29 -1.42
CA ARG A 48 -2.92 -3.17 -2.51
C ARG A 48 -2.70 -2.56 -3.88
N ALA A 49 -2.82 -1.24 -4.03
CA ALA A 49 -2.49 -0.55 -5.27
C ALA A 49 -1.00 -0.71 -5.62
N ILE A 50 -0.08 -0.47 -4.66
CA ILE A 50 1.36 -0.65 -4.88
C ILE A 50 1.70 -2.12 -5.12
N GLU A 51 1.15 -3.04 -4.31
CA GLU A 51 1.41 -4.48 -4.42
C GLU A 51 0.95 -5.06 -5.78
N ALA A 52 -0.17 -4.57 -6.30
CA ALA A 52 -0.68 -4.94 -7.62
C ALA A 52 0.10 -4.31 -8.77
N GLY A 53 0.91 -3.30 -8.51
CA GLY A 53 1.65 -2.55 -9.51
C GLY A 53 0.80 -1.60 -10.32
N ASP A 54 -0.22 -1.02 -9.70
CA ASP A 54 -1.03 0.02 -10.34
C ASP A 54 -0.16 1.25 -10.61
N ASP A 55 -0.30 1.82 -11.80
CA ASP A 55 0.41 3.06 -12.19
C ASP A 55 -0.27 4.32 -11.64
N VAL A 56 -1.55 4.20 -11.26
CA VAL A 56 -2.39 5.30 -10.80
C VAL A 56 -3.27 4.85 -9.65
N THR A 57 -3.42 5.72 -8.66
CA THR A 57 -4.41 5.62 -7.59
C THR A 57 -5.07 6.99 -7.40
N GLY A 58 -5.69 7.25 -6.26
CA GLY A 58 -6.27 8.54 -5.97
C GLY A 58 -7.05 8.57 -4.66
N VAL A 59 -7.85 9.60 -4.52
CA VAL A 59 -8.79 9.75 -3.42
C VAL A 59 -10.19 9.88 -3.97
N ALA A 60 -11.16 9.22 -3.33
CA ALA A 60 -12.57 9.44 -3.53
C ALA A 60 -13.20 9.98 -2.24
N ILE A 61 -13.96 11.08 -2.36
CA ILE A 61 -14.91 11.51 -1.33
C ILE A 61 -16.23 10.83 -1.67
N MET A 62 -16.71 10.00 -0.74
CA MET A 62 -17.93 9.21 -0.95
C MET A 62 -18.92 9.36 0.20
N GLN A 63 -20.19 9.20 -0.11
CA GLN A 63 -21.25 9.01 0.88
C GLN A 63 -21.10 7.59 1.44
N MET A 64 -21.08 7.43 2.75
CA MET A 64 -21.05 6.10 3.36
C MET A 64 -22.47 5.50 3.40
N ASP A 65 -22.52 4.19 3.26
CA ASP A 65 -23.69 3.35 3.48
C ASP A 65 -23.36 2.16 4.38
N LEU A 66 -24.26 1.21 4.52
CA LEU A 66 -24.04 0.01 5.34
C LEU A 66 -23.09 -1.02 4.70
N GLY A 67 -22.75 -0.84 3.43
CA GLY A 67 -21.82 -1.70 2.71
C GLY A 67 -20.37 -1.29 2.93
N LEU A 68 -19.47 -2.13 2.46
CA LEU A 68 -18.03 -1.85 2.53
C LEU A 68 -17.63 -0.96 1.35
N ASP A 69 -17.56 0.33 1.57
CA ASP A 69 -17.19 1.37 0.59
C ASP A 69 -18.02 1.28 -0.72
N THR A 70 -19.33 1.03 -0.57
CA THR A 70 -20.28 0.82 -1.67
C THR A 70 -21.07 2.07 -2.05
N GLY A 71 -21.12 3.06 -1.18
CA GLY A 71 -21.90 4.25 -1.36
C GLY A 71 -21.45 5.13 -2.54
N PRO A 72 -22.29 6.08 -2.96
CA PRO A 72 -22.02 6.89 -4.14
C PRO A 72 -20.84 7.84 -3.93
N VAL A 73 -20.11 8.12 -5.02
CA VAL A 73 -18.94 8.99 -5.04
C VAL A 73 -19.36 10.43 -5.35
N ILE A 74 -18.95 11.37 -4.48
CA ILE A 74 -19.15 12.81 -4.63
C ILE A 74 -18.09 13.39 -5.56
N SER A 75 -16.82 13.07 -5.31
CA SER A 75 -15.70 13.52 -6.15
C SER A 75 -14.55 12.53 -6.08
N SER A 76 -13.70 12.52 -7.12
CA SER A 76 -12.46 11.75 -7.14
C SER A 76 -11.35 12.53 -7.82
N LYS A 77 -10.11 12.39 -7.32
CA LYS A 77 -8.91 12.94 -7.96
C LYS A 77 -7.83 11.85 -8.05
N GLN A 78 -7.16 11.79 -9.20
CA GLN A 78 -6.12 10.81 -9.50
C GLN A 78 -4.76 11.28 -9.00
N LEU A 79 -3.89 10.32 -8.65
CA LEU A 79 -2.50 10.49 -8.32
C LEU A 79 -1.67 9.36 -8.94
N ALA A 80 -0.60 9.69 -9.64
CA ALA A 80 0.32 8.69 -10.20
C ALA A 80 1.13 8.00 -9.08
N ILE A 81 1.38 6.70 -9.23
CA ILE A 81 2.24 5.92 -8.34
C ILE A 81 3.61 5.78 -9.02
N SER A 82 4.64 6.39 -8.47
CA SER A 82 5.99 6.27 -9.02
C SER A 82 6.61 4.91 -8.69
N GLU A 83 7.61 4.50 -9.48
CA GLU A 83 8.35 3.24 -9.24
C GLU A 83 9.10 3.19 -7.89
N LYS A 84 9.28 4.32 -7.22
CA LYS A 84 9.94 4.43 -5.91
C LYS A 84 8.96 4.67 -4.78
N GLU A 85 7.67 4.80 -5.09
CA GLU A 85 6.64 5.07 -4.09
C GLU A 85 6.52 3.89 -3.12
N THR A 86 6.49 4.22 -1.82
CA THR A 86 6.16 3.30 -0.74
C THR A 86 4.77 3.60 -0.20
N THR A 87 4.20 2.69 0.59
CA THR A 87 2.93 2.98 1.26
C THR A 87 3.03 4.23 2.15
N ALA A 88 4.18 4.49 2.80
CA ALA A 88 4.34 5.68 3.62
C ALA A 88 4.27 6.96 2.79
N SER A 89 5.09 7.07 1.72
CA SER A 89 5.14 8.28 0.91
C SER A 89 3.83 8.53 0.16
N LEU A 90 3.22 7.46 -0.38
CA LEU A 90 1.93 7.55 -1.07
C LEU A 90 0.80 7.93 -0.12
N HIS A 91 0.81 7.40 1.12
CA HIS A 91 -0.14 7.78 2.16
C HIS A 91 -0.09 9.29 2.44
N ASP A 92 1.09 9.88 2.60
CA ASP A 92 1.23 11.31 2.90
C ASP A 92 0.71 12.19 1.75
N SER A 93 0.99 11.78 0.51
CA SER A 93 0.46 12.44 -0.70
C SER A 93 -1.06 12.36 -0.79
N LEU A 94 -1.64 11.16 -0.54
CA LEU A 94 -3.08 10.95 -0.57
C LEU A 94 -3.79 11.63 0.62
N ALA A 95 -3.15 11.71 1.79
CA ALA A 95 -3.71 12.41 2.94
C ALA A 95 -3.83 13.93 2.68
N THR A 96 -2.81 14.52 2.04
CA THR A 96 -2.85 15.94 1.61
C THR A 96 -3.98 16.15 0.61
N LEU A 97 -4.04 15.33 -0.44
CA LEU A 97 -5.06 15.41 -1.47
C LEU A 97 -6.48 15.24 -0.90
N GLY A 98 -6.67 14.25 0.00
CA GLY A 98 -7.94 13.99 0.66
C GLY A 98 -8.39 15.13 1.56
N GLY A 99 -7.45 15.79 2.26
CA GLY A 99 -7.72 16.98 3.05
C GLY A 99 -8.21 18.15 2.20
N GLU A 100 -7.60 18.40 1.05
CA GLU A 100 -8.06 19.42 0.10
C GLU A 100 -9.47 19.10 -0.43
N MET A 101 -9.69 17.86 -0.87
CA MET A 101 -10.95 17.44 -1.46
C MET A 101 -12.12 17.47 -0.48
N ILE A 102 -11.91 17.09 0.79
CA ILE A 102 -13.00 17.14 1.77
C ILE A 102 -13.39 18.59 2.09
N VAL A 103 -12.43 19.51 2.14
CA VAL A 103 -12.72 20.93 2.33
C VAL A 103 -13.51 21.49 1.13
N GLU A 104 -13.16 21.12 -0.11
CA GLU A 104 -13.94 21.46 -1.30
C GLU A 104 -15.39 20.96 -1.17
N ALA A 105 -15.60 19.69 -0.78
CA ALA A 105 -16.93 19.10 -0.61
C ALA A 105 -17.74 19.80 0.50
N LEU A 106 -17.10 20.14 1.62
CA LEU A 106 -17.76 20.85 2.72
C LEU A 106 -18.17 22.28 2.32
N ASN A 107 -17.36 22.98 1.54
CA ASN A 107 -17.69 24.29 1.01
C ASN A 107 -18.86 24.23 0.02
N GLU A 108 -18.92 23.20 -0.84
CA GLU A 108 -20.06 22.97 -1.73
C GLU A 108 -21.35 22.71 -0.94
N TYR A 109 -21.26 21.85 0.08
CA TYR A 109 -22.41 21.61 0.96
C TYR A 109 -22.89 22.88 1.69
N ASP A 110 -21.95 23.71 2.16
CA ASP A 110 -22.33 24.95 2.83
C ASP A 110 -23.10 25.92 1.92
N ARG A 111 -22.69 26.01 0.66
CA ARG A 111 -23.33 26.90 -0.33
C ARG A 111 -24.69 26.39 -0.82
N HIS A 112 -24.77 25.08 -1.11
CA HIS A 112 -25.91 24.50 -1.82
C HIS A 112 -26.83 23.66 -0.94
N LYS A 113 -26.37 23.27 0.24
CA LYS A 113 -27.01 22.31 1.16
C LYS A 113 -27.28 20.94 0.54
N GLU A 114 -26.58 20.65 -0.56
CA GLU A 114 -26.64 19.38 -1.28
C GLU A 114 -25.24 18.98 -1.75
N LEU A 115 -25.02 17.68 -1.86
CA LEU A 115 -23.81 17.10 -2.42
C LEU A 115 -24.19 16.13 -3.55
N PRO A 116 -24.13 16.56 -4.81
CA PRO A 116 -24.35 15.66 -5.94
C PRO A 116 -23.37 14.49 -5.86
N SER A 117 -23.85 13.28 -6.06
CA SER A 117 -23.05 12.07 -6.02
C SER A 117 -23.49 11.09 -7.09
N ASN A 118 -22.57 10.27 -7.58
CA ASN A 118 -22.80 9.27 -8.59
C ASN A 118 -22.65 7.87 -8.01
N ALA A 119 -23.57 6.96 -8.35
CA ALA A 119 -23.41 5.54 -8.02
C ALA A 119 -22.09 5.02 -8.61
N GLN A 120 -21.44 4.15 -7.86
CA GLN A 120 -20.21 3.52 -8.35
C GLN A 120 -20.52 2.58 -9.52
N GLU A 121 -19.60 2.51 -10.48
CA GLU A 121 -19.67 1.52 -11.56
C GLU A 121 -19.69 0.10 -10.98
N VAL A 122 -20.38 -0.81 -11.69
CA VAL A 122 -20.42 -2.23 -11.33
C VAL A 122 -19.15 -2.93 -11.78
N ASP A 123 -18.60 -2.49 -12.90
CA ASP A 123 -17.34 -3.01 -13.43
C ASP A 123 -16.14 -2.44 -12.69
N GLY A 124 -15.08 -3.24 -12.58
CA GLY A 124 -13.82 -2.83 -11.94
C GLY A 124 -13.83 -2.89 -10.40
N ILE A 125 -14.87 -3.45 -9.78
CA ILE A 125 -14.91 -3.66 -8.33
C ILE A 125 -13.79 -4.60 -7.91
N THR A 126 -12.92 -4.12 -7.00
CA THR A 126 -11.91 -4.94 -6.32
C THR A 126 -11.87 -4.63 -4.84
N TYR A 127 -11.28 -5.54 -4.06
CA TYR A 127 -11.27 -5.43 -2.61
C TYR A 127 -9.85 -5.38 -2.05
N ALA A 128 -9.60 -4.38 -1.22
CA ALA A 128 -8.35 -4.17 -0.48
C ALA A 128 -8.45 -4.77 0.92
N LYS A 129 -8.24 -6.08 1.02
CA LYS A 129 -8.24 -6.78 2.31
C LYS A 129 -7.14 -6.25 3.22
N LYS A 130 -7.42 -6.22 4.53
CA LYS A 130 -6.45 -5.86 5.57
C LYS A 130 -5.16 -6.67 5.39
N ILE A 131 -4.02 -5.99 5.55
CA ILE A 131 -2.70 -6.64 5.48
C ILE A 131 -2.46 -7.47 6.74
N LEU A 132 -2.07 -8.71 6.54
CA LEU A 132 -1.69 -9.64 7.61
C LEU A 132 -0.17 -9.70 7.73
N LYS A 133 0.33 -9.94 8.93
CA LYS A 133 1.79 -10.02 9.18
C LYS A 133 2.45 -11.16 8.41
N GLU A 134 1.72 -12.24 8.22
CA GLU A 134 2.16 -13.44 7.50
C GLU A 134 2.42 -13.17 6.02
N GLU A 135 1.75 -12.18 5.45
CA GLU A 135 1.97 -11.74 4.08
C GLU A 135 3.35 -11.08 3.88
N ALA A 136 4.01 -10.65 4.96
CA ALA A 136 5.32 -9.98 4.90
C ALA A 136 6.44 -10.87 4.37
N LYS A 137 6.32 -12.19 4.47
CA LYS A 137 7.35 -13.11 3.98
C LYS A 137 7.52 -12.99 2.47
N ILE A 138 8.76 -12.78 2.04
CA ILE A 138 9.13 -12.73 0.63
C ILE A 138 9.11 -14.15 0.07
N ASN A 139 8.45 -14.32 -1.07
CA ASN A 139 8.52 -15.53 -1.87
C ASN A 139 9.48 -15.29 -3.04
N TRP A 140 10.68 -15.79 -2.93
CA TRP A 140 11.73 -15.62 -3.94
C TRP A 140 11.42 -16.28 -5.29
N ALA A 141 10.44 -17.19 -5.35
CA ALA A 141 10.00 -17.82 -6.60
C ALA A 141 9.16 -16.89 -7.50
N LEU A 142 8.75 -15.72 -7.00
CA LEU A 142 8.08 -14.71 -7.79
C LEU A 142 9.05 -13.90 -8.65
N GLU A 143 8.55 -13.11 -9.58
CA GLU A 143 9.33 -12.19 -10.40
C GLU A 143 9.94 -11.06 -9.53
N ALA A 144 11.10 -10.56 -9.92
CA ALA A 144 11.78 -9.46 -9.24
C ALA A 144 10.89 -8.22 -9.08
N LYS A 145 10.12 -7.87 -10.11
CA LYS A 145 9.16 -6.74 -10.07
C LYS A 145 8.09 -6.94 -9.00
N THR A 146 7.50 -8.12 -8.91
CA THR A 146 6.47 -8.44 -7.91
C THR A 146 7.03 -8.39 -6.48
N ILE A 147 8.28 -8.85 -6.28
CA ILE A 147 8.94 -8.77 -4.97
C ILE A 147 9.23 -7.31 -4.61
N ASP A 148 9.70 -6.49 -5.54
CA ASP A 148 9.94 -5.06 -5.32
C ASP A 148 8.64 -4.32 -4.96
N GLN A 149 7.57 -4.55 -5.71
CA GLN A 149 6.23 -4.02 -5.41
C GLN A 149 5.79 -4.37 -4.00
N LYS A 150 5.97 -5.63 -3.57
CA LYS A 150 5.67 -6.07 -2.22
C LYS A 150 6.52 -5.36 -1.15
N ILE A 151 7.83 -5.19 -1.39
CA ILE A 151 8.71 -4.48 -0.47
C ILE A 151 8.24 -3.04 -0.29
N ARG A 152 7.90 -2.35 -1.37
CA ARG A 152 7.38 -0.98 -1.34
C ARG A 152 5.99 -0.89 -0.70
N ALA A 153 5.09 -1.79 -1.05
CA ALA A 153 3.74 -1.87 -0.50
C ALA A 153 3.75 -2.08 1.02
N PHE A 154 4.70 -2.85 1.54
CA PHE A 154 4.78 -3.19 2.95
C PHE A 154 5.71 -2.29 3.77
N ASN A 155 6.20 -1.22 3.18
CA ASN A 155 7.01 -0.21 3.86
C ASN A 155 6.13 0.99 4.28
N PRO A 156 5.92 1.27 5.58
CA PRO A 156 6.69 0.79 6.74
C PRO A 156 6.11 -0.44 7.45
N PHE A 157 4.90 -0.87 7.15
CA PHE A 157 4.23 -1.96 7.84
C PHE A 157 3.57 -2.93 6.84
N PRO A 158 3.71 -4.26 7.08
CA PRO A 158 4.43 -4.92 8.19
C PRO A 158 5.95 -4.97 8.02
N GLY A 159 6.49 -4.56 6.88
CA GLY A 159 7.87 -4.69 6.45
C GLY A 159 8.12 -6.06 5.81
N ALA A 160 8.31 -6.09 4.48
CA ALA A 160 8.66 -7.33 3.78
C ALA A 160 9.92 -7.95 4.37
N SER A 161 9.97 -9.28 4.47
CA SER A 161 11.05 -9.96 5.21
C SER A 161 11.35 -11.34 4.64
N PHE A 162 12.56 -11.81 4.93
CA PHE A 162 13.01 -13.16 4.67
C PHE A 162 13.72 -13.74 5.90
N GLU A 163 13.95 -15.04 5.91
CA GLU A 163 14.69 -15.70 6.97
C GLU A 163 16.11 -16.12 6.48
N LYS A 164 17.12 -15.88 7.31
CA LYS A 164 18.47 -16.40 7.11
C LYS A 164 19.07 -16.80 8.45
N ALA A 165 19.48 -18.06 8.56
CA ALA A 165 20.07 -18.62 9.77
C ALA A 165 19.23 -18.41 11.06
N GLY A 166 17.90 -18.54 10.95
CA GLY A 166 16.94 -18.35 12.06
C GLY A 166 16.63 -16.90 12.41
N ALA A 167 17.20 -15.92 11.73
CA ALA A 167 16.92 -14.51 11.91
C ALA A 167 15.95 -13.99 10.83
N ILE A 168 14.90 -13.28 11.22
CA ILE A 168 13.98 -12.60 10.30
C ILE A 168 14.57 -11.24 9.95
N ILE A 169 14.94 -11.05 8.69
CA ILE A 169 15.53 -9.83 8.16
C ILE A 169 14.47 -9.05 7.38
N LYS A 170 14.22 -7.81 7.78
CA LYS A 170 13.34 -6.91 7.02
C LYS A 170 14.08 -6.25 5.88
N VAL A 171 13.38 -6.08 4.75
CA VAL A 171 13.83 -5.36 3.57
C VAL A 171 13.06 -4.05 3.48
N TRP A 172 13.78 -2.93 3.44
CA TRP A 172 13.19 -1.60 3.39
C TRP A 172 13.27 -0.95 2.02
N PHE A 173 14.35 -1.22 1.29
CA PHE A 173 14.54 -0.75 -0.07
C PHE A 173 15.15 -1.82 -0.94
N SER A 174 14.67 -1.88 -2.17
CA SER A 174 15.18 -2.74 -3.23
C SER A 174 15.10 -2.01 -4.58
N SER A 175 15.70 -2.61 -5.58
CA SER A 175 15.50 -2.25 -6.98
C SER A 175 15.56 -3.48 -7.86
N VAL A 176 14.75 -3.51 -8.91
CA VAL A 176 14.81 -4.57 -9.91
C VAL A 176 16.16 -4.45 -10.65
N SER A 177 16.92 -5.52 -10.67
CA SER A 177 18.16 -5.60 -11.44
C SER A 177 17.88 -6.16 -12.84
N SER A 178 18.84 -6.03 -13.74
CA SER A 178 18.69 -6.49 -15.11
C SER A 178 18.45 -8.01 -15.17
N VAL A 179 17.63 -8.42 -16.13
CA VAL A 179 17.25 -9.82 -16.33
C VAL A 179 18.49 -10.71 -16.46
N VAL A 180 18.78 -11.46 -15.41
CA VAL A 180 19.76 -12.56 -15.47
C VAL A 180 19.00 -13.80 -15.91
N LYS A 181 19.24 -14.26 -17.12
CA LYS A 181 18.87 -15.63 -17.52
C LYS A 181 19.80 -16.59 -16.77
N SER A 182 19.36 -17.04 -15.58
CA SER A 182 20.25 -17.82 -14.73
C SER A 182 19.68 -19.16 -14.36
N LYS A 183 20.57 -20.13 -14.22
CA LYS A 183 20.33 -21.44 -13.62
C LYS A 183 20.41 -21.39 -12.08
N HIS A 184 20.27 -20.18 -11.47
CA HIS A 184 20.40 -19.99 -10.04
C HIS A 184 19.10 -20.39 -9.31
N LEU A 185 19.23 -20.76 -8.07
CA LEU A 185 18.09 -21.05 -7.21
C LEU A 185 17.42 -19.72 -6.81
N SER A 186 16.09 -19.69 -6.76
CA SER A 186 15.36 -18.54 -6.21
C SER A 186 15.79 -18.31 -4.75
N GLY A 187 16.17 -17.06 -4.43
CA GLY A 187 16.74 -16.70 -3.14
C GLY A 187 18.28 -16.80 -3.06
N GLU A 188 18.97 -17.29 -4.10
CA GLU A 188 20.42 -17.38 -4.12
C GLU A 188 21.07 -15.98 -4.23
N ILE A 189 22.05 -15.70 -3.38
CA ILE A 189 22.87 -14.49 -3.44
C ILE A 189 23.80 -14.57 -4.65
N LEU A 190 23.60 -13.68 -5.62
CA LEU A 190 24.36 -13.61 -6.85
C LEU A 190 25.60 -12.74 -6.73
N ASN A 191 25.50 -11.65 -5.96
CA ASN A 191 26.55 -10.67 -5.79
C ASN A 191 26.38 -9.89 -4.47
N ILE A 192 27.49 -9.49 -3.87
CA ILE A 192 27.54 -8.59 -2.72
C ILE A 192 28.50 -7.45 -3.09
N SER A 193 27.99 -6.23 -3.12
CA SER A 193 28.75 -5.03 -3.48
C SER A 193 28.31 -3.85 -2.60
N ARG A 194 29.00 -2.72 -2.69
CA ARG A 194 28.62 -1.49 -1.98
C ARG A 194 27.22 -0.96 -2.37
N LEU A 195 26.66 -1.40 -3.50
CA LEU A 195 25.32 -1.03 -3.93
C LEU A 195 24.24 -1.85 -3.20
N GLY A 196 24.60 -3.02 -2.66
CA GLY A 196 23.69 -3.92 -1.96
C GLY A 196 23.99 -5.39 -2.21
N VAL A 197 23.00 -6.23 -1.94
CA VAL A 197 23.02 -7.68 -2.12
C VAL A 197 22.07 -8.04 -3.25
N GLU A 198 22.60 -8.58 -4.34
CA GLU A 198 21.81 -9.04 -5.48
C GLU A 198 21.36 -10.49 -5.26
N VAL A 199 20.06 -10.74 -5.42
CA VAL A 199 19.42 -12.03 -5.14
C VAL A 199 18.65 -12.50 -6.36
N ALA A 200 18.81 -13.77 -6.72
CA ALA A 200 18.04 -14.43 -7.77
C ALA A 200 16.58 -14.57 -7.37
N THR A 201 15.69 -14.40 -8.34
CA THR A 201 14.24 -14.55 -8.17
C THR A 201 13.71 -15.57 -9.17
N GLY A 202 12.41 -15.84 -9.14
CA GLY A 202 11.80 -16.73 -10.12
C GLY A 202 11.93 -16.23 -11.56
N SER A 203 12.03 -14.91 -11.74
CA SER A 203 12.37 -14.27 -13.02
C SER A 203 13.13 -12.97 -12.75
N GLY A 204 14.37 -12.91 -13.25
CA GLY A 204 15.27 -11.79 -13.02
C GLY A 204 16.01 -11.87 -11.68
N SER A 205 16.52 -10.73 -11.23
CA SER A 205 17.17 -10.55 -9.94
C SER A 205 16.75 -9.24 -9.31
N ILE A 206 16.88 -9.17 -7.98
CA ILE A 206 16.56 -7.99 -7.20
C ILE A 206 17.78 -7.58 -6.37
N LEU A 207 18.10 -6.30 -6.37
CA LEU A 207 19.11 -5.71 -5.52
C LEU A 207 18.48 -5.26 -4.22
N LEU A 208 18.84 -5.87 -3.10
CA LEU A 208 18.46 -5.45 -1.76
C LEU A 208 19.42 -4.33 -1.34
N VAL A 209 18.86 -3.18 -0.92
CA VAL A 209 19.64 -1.96 -0.65
C VAL A 209 19.72 -1.67 0.85
N GLU A 210 18.60 -1.69 1.54
CA GLU A 210 18.50 -1.39 2.96
C GLU A 210 17.80 -2.52 3.71
N LEU A 211 18.46 -3.05 4.73
CA LEU A 211 18.00 -4.19 5.53
C LEU A 211 17.99 -3.86 7.02
N GLN A 212 17.26 -4.68 7.78
CA GLN A 212 17.19 -4.55 9.24
C GLN A 212 17.08 -5.94 9.89
N LYS A 213 18.02 -6.26 10.78
CA LYS A 213 17.92 -7.43 11.65
C LYS A 213 17.00 -7.15 12.86
N PRO A 214 16.47 -8.19 13.54
CA PRO A 214 15.68 -8.03 14.74
C PRO A 214 16.39 -7.19 15.79
N GLY A 215 15.69 -6.16 16.34
CA GLY A 215 16.26 -5.26 17.35
C GLY A 215 17.36 -4.32 16.87
N GLY A 216 17.72 -4.38 15.57
CA GLY A 216 18.77 -3.54 14.99
C GLY A 216 18.25 -2.25 14.34
N LYS A 217 19.18 -1.43 13.88
CA LYS A 217 18.88 -0.27 13.02
C LYS A 217 18.82 -0.72 11.55
N LYS A 218 18.17 0.09 10.72
CA LYS A 218 18.26 -0.01 9.27
C LYS A 218 19.69 0.32 8.85
N ILE A 219 20.29 -0.54 8.05
CA ILE A 219 21.66 -0.39 7.51
C ILE A 219 21.70 -0.85 6.06
N SER A 220 22.75 -0.48 5.33
CA SER A 220 22.94 -0.97 3.97
C SER A 220 23.09 -2.49 3.93
N ALA A 221 22.60 -3.11 2.85
CA ALA A 221 22.54 -4.56 2.75
C ALA A 221 23.92 -5.21 2.72
N ASP A 222 24.93 -4.54 2.13
CA ASP A 222 26.33 -5.00 2.13
C ASP A 222 26.93 -5.03 3.55
N GLN A 223 26.69 -4.00 4.36
CA GLN A 223 27.14 -3.98 5.75
C GLN A 223 26.48 -5.10 6.57
N LEU A 224 25.17 -5.35 6.37
CA LEU A 224 24.50 -6.44 7.06
C LEU A 224 25.05 -7.81 6.60
N ALA A 225 25.24 -8.00 5.28
CA ALA A 225 25.80 -9.20 4.71
C ALA A 225 27.19 -9.50 5.30
N GLN A 226 28.06 -8.49 5.36
CA GLN A 226 29.38 -8.61 5.97
C GLN A 226 29.30 -8.98 7.45
N ALA A 227 28.45 -8.29 8.22
CA ALA A 227 28.30 -8.54 9.66
C ALA A 227 27.73 -9.93 9.97
N MET A 228 26.95 -10.51 9.07
CA MET A 228 26.35 -11.84 9.21
C MET A 228 27.14 -12.94 8.48
N GLY A 229 28.24 -12.59 7.79
CA GLY A 229 29.11 -13.54 7.09
C GLY A 229 28.47 -14.17 5.85
N TRP A 230 27.53 -13.45 5.18
CA TRP A 230 26.92 -13.96 3.96
C TRP A 230 27.91 -14.04 2.80
N GLN A 231 27.70 -15.01 1.95
CA GLN A 231 28.55 -15.25 0.78
C GLN A 231 27.71 -15.42 -0.49
N VAL A 232 28.31 -15.16 -1.63
CA VAL A 232 27.74 -15.51 -2.94
C VAL A 232 27.49 -17.02 -2.99
N GLY A 233 26.31 -17.42 -3.47
CA GLY A 233 25.82 -18.80 -3.45
C GLY A 233 24.99 -19.19 -2.22
N ASP A 234 24.95 -18.36 -1.16
CA ASP A 234 24.03 -18.55 -0.05
C ASP A 234 22.57 -18.40 -0.52
N VAL A 235 21.65 -19.14 0.10
CA VAL A 235 20.23 -19.06 -0.21
C VAL A 235 19.48 -18.40 0.95
N LEU A 236 18.65 -17.42 0.62
CA LEU A 236 17.69 -16.74 1.53
C LEU A 236 16.35 -17.47 1.48
N ASN A 237 15.62 -17.58 2.63
CA ASN A 237 14.38 -18.36 2.76
C ASN A 237 13.15 -17.48 3.04
#